data_7b7b3cd5107e72c5dcc6c8434474dd6b
#
_entry.id   7b7b3cd5107e72c5dcc6c8434474dd6b
#
_cell.length_a   1.000
_cell.length_b   1.000
_cell.length_c   1.000
_cell.angle_alpha   90.00
_cell.angle_beta   90.00
_cell.angle_gamma   90.00
#
_symmetry.space_group_name_H-M   'P 1'
#
loop_
_entity.id
_entity.type
_entity.pdbx_description
1 polymer ?
#
loop_
_entity_poly.entity_id
_entity_poly.type
_entity_poly.pdbx_seq_one_letter_code
_entity_poly.pdbx_strand_id
1 'polypeptide(L)'
;QLAKRAGCFVYAIDLRQDRLALAKQNGADVCLNPLVDNVAKEIECRTAHYGVDTTIITAAASTGYIIQQAMQTTRRKGKVVLVGDVKLDFDREPFYSKEIDLLISCSYGPGRYDAAYERESKDYPYAYVRWTERRNMAYILELIEQGHLHIDPLITSEYSVHDAAAGYSFLQKTGALGIVLRYSPEVSLGEEVEVPIAIPSRSFKAITADVRLAMVGVGGFAKVRLLPMLKSMAKVS
;
A
#
# COMPACT_ATOMS: atom_id res chain seq x y z
N GLN A 1 -12.70 -3.63 -8.40
CA GLN A 1 -13.08 -5.05 -8.41
C GLN A 1 -13.68 -5.46 -7.06
N LEU A 2 -12.96 -5.39 -5.94
CA LEU A 2 -13.43 -5.85 -4.62
C LEU A 2 -14.76 -5.21 -4.19
N ALA A 3 -14.86 -3.87 -4.29
CA ALA A 3 -16.09 -3.15 -3.96
C ALA A 3 -17.26 -3.56 -4.86
N LYS A 4 -16.99 -3.75 -6.17
CA LYS A 4 -18.01 -4.19 -7.13
C LYS A 4 -18.51 -5.61 -6.80
N ARG A 5 -17.60 -6.51 -6.45
CA ARG A 5 -17.97 -7.85 -6.01
C ARG A 5 -18.78 -7.86 -4.70
N ALA A 6 -18.53 -6.90 -3.82
CA ALA A 6 -19.34 -6.71 -2.62
C ALA A 6 -20.72 -6.07 -2.90
N GLY A 7 -21.10 -5.88 -4.17
CA GLY A 7 -22.39 -5.34 -4.59
C GLY A 7 -22.48 -3.81 -4.57
N CYS A 8 -21.35 -3.12 -4.41
CA CYS A 8 -21.33 -1.66 -4.38
C CYS A 8 -21.50 -1.03 -5.78
N PHE A 9 -22.09 0.16 -5.82
CA PHE A 9 -21.97 1.07 -6.94
C PHE A 9 -20.65 1.86 -6.76
N VAL A 10 -19.76 1.78 -7.75
CA VAL A 10 -18.37 2.22 -7.60
C VAL A 10 -18.06 3.44 -8.42
N TYR A 11 -17.68 4.54 -7.76
CA TYR A 11 -17.07 5.70 -8.37
C TYR A 11 -15.53 5.55 -8.28
N ALA A 12 -14.84 5.64 -9.42
CA ALA A 12 -13.39 5.71 -9.48
C ALA A 12 -12.97 7.15 -9.78
N ILE A 13 -12.03 7.67 -8.99
CA ILE A 13 -11.55 9.05 -9.11
C ILE A 13 -10.04 9.00 -9.28
N ASP A 14 -9.52 9.53 -10.38
CA ASP A 14 -8.08 9.61 -10.66
C ASP A 14 -7.78 10.79 -11.59
N LEU A 15 -6.58 11.35 -11.52
CA LEU A 15 -6.10 12.40 -12.41
C LEU A 15 -5.72 11.87 -13.80
N ARG A 16 -5.42 10.58 -13.89
CA ARG A 16 -4.91 9.92 -15.11
C ARG A 16 -6.04 9.22 -15.84
N GLN A 17 -6.21 9.56 -17.12
CA GLN A 17 -7.26 8.98 -17.96
C GLN A 17 -7.04 7.47 -18.21
N ASP A 18 -5.79 7.02 -18.35
CA ASP A 18 -5.47 5.60 -18.50
C ASP A 18 -5.84 4.77 -17.26
N ARG A 19 -5.72 5.34 -16.07
CA ARG A 19 -6.15 4.71 -14.81
C ARG A 19 -7.66 4.62 -14.71
N LEU A 20 -8.36 5.67 -15.13
CA LEU A 20 -9.83 5.68 -15.17
C LEU A 20 -10.37 4.68 -16.19
N ALA A 21 -9.74 4.56 -17.37
CA ALA A 21 -10.09 3.55 -18.34
C ALA A 21 -9.94 2.13 -17.80
N LEU A 22 -8.83 1.85 -17.12
CA LEU A 22 -8.59 0.58 -16.46
C LEU A 22 -9.58 0.32 -15.31
N ALA A 23 -9.90 1.34 -14.50
CA ALA A 23 -10.90 1.22 -13.44
C ALA A 23 -12.28 0.87 -14.02
N LYS A 24 -12.65 1.47 -15.16
CA LYS A 24 -13.89 1.16 -15.88
C LYS A 24 -13.93 -0.28 -16.34
N GLN A 25 -12.86 -0.78 -16.95
CA GLN A 25 -12.71 -2.18 -17.38
C GLN A 25 -12.82 -3.16 -16.20
N ASN A 26 -12.34 -2.74 -15.04
CA ASN A 26 -12.35 -3.52 -13.80
C ASN A 26 -13.63 -3.33 -12.96
N GLY A 27 -14.68 -2.76 -13.53
CA GLY A 27 -16.03 -2.74 -12.96
C GLY A 27 -16.41 -1.46 -12.21
N ALA A 28 -15.67 -0.35 -12.34
CA ALA A 28 -16.15 0.94 -11.86
C ALA A 28 -17.39 1.39 -12.68
N ASP A 29 -18.44 1.81 -12.00
CA ASP A 29 -19.67 2.26 -12.64
C ASP A 29 -19.51 3.66 -13.24
N VAL A 30 -18.85 4.55 -12.53
CA VAL A 30 -18.56 5.93 -12.91
C VAL A 30 -17.07 6.23 -12.69
N CYS A 31 -16.46 6.89 -13.68
CA CYS A 31 -15.06 7.34 -13.61
C CYS A 31 -15.04 8.86 -13.73
N LEU A 32 -14.36 9.54 -12.80
CA LEU A 32 -14.31 10.99 -12.72
C LEU A 32 -12.86 11.48 -12.63
N ASN A 33 -12.53 12.49 -13.43
CA ASN A 33 -11.25 13.16 -13.39
C ASN A 33 -11.40 14.54 -12.74
N PRO A 34 -10.84 14.78 -11.53
CA PRO A 34 -10.99 16.07 -10.83
C PRO A 34 -10.46 17.29 -11.59
N LEU A 35 -9.64 17.10 -12.64
CA LEU A 35 -9.15 18.20 -13.47
C LEU A 35 -10.21 18.75 -14.44
N VAL A 36 -11.22 17.95 -14.77
CA VAL A 36 -12.26 18.31 -15.73
C VAL A 36 -13.68 18.16 -15.20
N ASP A 37 -13.87 17.28 -14.19
CA ASP A 37 -15.16 16.99 -13.60
C ASP A 37 -15.31 17.67 -12.22
N ASN A 38 -16.49 18.18 -11.94
CA ASN A 38 -16.83 18.56 -10.58
C ASN A 38 -17.31 17.31 -9.81
N VAL A 39 -16.33 16.62 -9.20
CA VAL A 39 -16.53 15.33 -8.53
C VAL A 39 -17.66 15.38 -7.49
N ALA A 40 -17.69 16.43 -6.67
CA ALA A 40 -18.72 16.57 -5.63
C ALA A 40 -20.13 16.67 -6.23
N LYS A 41 -20.30 17.51 -7.23
CA LYS A 41 -21.57 17.70 -7.93
C LYS A 41 -22.02 16.44 -8.66
N GLU A 42 -21.11 15.75 -9.35
CA GLU A 42 -21.42 14.50 -10.06
C GLU A 42 -21.90 13.40 -9.13
N ILE A 43 -21.25 13.26 -7.98
CA ILE A 43 -21.65 12.29 -6.95
C ILE A 43 -22.99 12.71 -6.33
N GLU A 44 -23.13 13.96 -5.96
CA GLU A 44 -24.37 14.49 -5.38
C GLU A 44 -25.60 14.26 -6.26
N CYS A 45 -25.49 14.58 -7.55
CA CYS A 45 -26.58 14.38 -8.52
C CYS A 45 -26.96 12.90 -8.68
N ARG A 46 -26.00 11.97 -8.56
CA ARG A 46 -26.23 10.53 -8.77
C ARG A 46 -26.63 9.79 -7.50
N THR A 47 -26.53 10.44 -6.36
CA THR A 47 -26.83 9.85 -5.05
C THR A 47 -28.04 10.51 -4.36
N ALA A 48 -28.96 11.10 -5.15
CA ALA A 48 -30.11 11.85 -4.65
C ALA A 48 -29.69 12.89 -3.56
N HIS A 49 -28.57 13.57 -3.78
CA HIS A 49 -27.96 14.58 -2.90
C HIS A 49 -27.43 14.07 -1.54
N TYR A 50 -27.41 12.76 -1.32
CA TYR A 50 -26.90 12.22 -0.06
C TYR A 50 -25.37 12.14 -0.02
N GLY A 51 -24.71 11.82 -1.13
CA GLY A 51 -23.29 11.44 -1.18
C GLY A 51 -23.09 9.92 -1.10
N VAL A 52 -21.83 9.48 -1.15
CA VAL A 52 -21.48 8.04 -1.09
C VAL A 52 -21.46 7.52 0.34
N ASP A 53 -21.75 6.24 0.54
CA ASP A 53 -21.70 5.59 1.85
C ASP A 53 -20.27 5.54 2.42
N THR A 54 -19.31 5.26 1.54
CA THR A 54 -17.90 5.11 1.93
C THR A 54 -16.98 5.65 0.85
N THR A 55 -16.02 6.48 1.24
CA THR A 55 -14.90 6.90 0.40
C THR A 55 -13.63 6.21 0.86
N ILE A 56 -12.93 5.52 -0.04
CA ILE A 56 -11.66 4.85 0.23
C ILE A 56 -10.55 5.63 -0.48
N ILE A 57 -9.62 6.18 0.29
CA ILE A 57 -8.49 6.95 -0.23
C ILE A 57 -7.29 6.02 -0.39
N THR A 58 -6.94 5.69 -1.63
CA THR A 58 -5.77 4.85 -1.97
C THR A 58 -4.63 5.66 -2.59
N ALA A 59 -4.85 6.95 -2.82
CA ALA A 59 -3.87 7.86 -3.40
C ALA A 59 -2.79 8.27 -2.40
N ALA A 60 -1.65 8.72 -2.93
CA ALA A 60 -0.61 9.40 -2.15
C ALA A 60 -0.52 10.86 -2.61
N ALA A 61 -0.53 11.80 -1.66
CA ALA A 61 -0.42 13.23 -1.95
C ALA A 61 0.10 14.01 -0.74
N SER A 62 0.92 15.02 -1.02
CA SER A 62 1.45 15.93 0.00
C SER A 62 0.47 17.01 0.46
N THR A 63 -0.76 17.02 -0.06
CA THR A 63 -1.80 18.01 0.24
C THR A 63 -3.00 17.38 0.91
N GLY A 64 -3.77 18.16 1.69
CA GLY A 64 -5.05 17.76 2.30
C GLY A 64 -6.25 17.79 1.34
N TYR A 65 -6.07 18.17 0.08
CA TYR A 65 -7.18 18.31 -0.87
C TYR A 65 -7.98 17.02 -1.04
N ILE A 66 -7.31 15.87 -1.14
CA ILE A 66 -7.95 14.58 -1.37
C ILE A 66 -8.85 14.19 -0.19
N ILE A 67 -8.36 14.35 1.03
CA ILE A 67 -9.15 14.02 2.22
C ILE A 67 -10.31 15.01 2.42
N GLN A 68 -10.11 16.29 2.11
CA GLN A 68 -11.18 17.29 2.12
C GLN A 68 -12.28 16.95 1.09
N GLN A 69 -11.89 16.58 -0.13
CA GLN A 69 -12.84 16.15 -1.17
C GLN A 69 -13.59 14.87 -0.74
N ALA A 70 -12.90 13.93 -0.11
CA ALA A 70 -13.53 12.72 0.44
C ALA A 70 -14.61 13.07 1.49
N MET A 71 -14.33 14.01 2.40
CA MET A 71 -15.31 14.48 3.37
C MET A 71 -16.53 15.16 2.70
N GLN A 72 -16.31 15.93 1.63
CA GLN A 72 -17.37 16.60 0.88
C GLN A 72 -18.30 15.60 0.18
N THR A 73 -17.74 14.55 -0.44
CA THR A 73 -18.49 13.57 -1.24
C THR A 73 -19.16 12.46 -0.43
N THR A 74 -18.65 12.21 0.78
CA THR A 74 -19.23 11.20 1.68
C THR A 74 -20.53 11.74 2.33
N ARG A 75 -21.53 10.87 2.43
CA ARG A 75 -22.81 11.24 3.07
C ARG A 75 -22.68 11.46 4.58
N ARG A 76 -23.73 12.03 5.18
CA ARG A 76 -23.84 12.10 6.65
C ARG A 76 -23.79 10.68 7.25
N LYS A 77 -23.05 10.52 8.36
CA LYS A 77 -22.79 9.22 9.01
C LYS A 77 -22.13 8.19 8.07
N GLY A 78 -21.49 8.66 7.00
CA GLY A 78 -20.69 7.81 6.11
C GLY A 78 -19.26 7.61 6.63
N LYS A 79 -18.46 6.92 5.86
CA LYS A 79 -17.08 6.56 6.25
C LYS A 79 -16.07 7.07 5.25
N VAL A 80 -14.96 7.57 5.75
CA VAL A 80 -13.75 7.83 4.97
C VAL A 80 -12.66 6.89 5.47
N VAL A 81 -12.17 6.01 4.60
CA VAL A 81 -11.13 5.02 4.93
C VAL A 81 -9.83 5.44 4.26
N LEU A 82 -8.82 5.72 5.08
CA LEU A 82 -7.50 6.11 4.61
C LEU A 82 -6.59 4.87 4.50
N VAL A 83 -6.22 4.53 3.26
CA VAL A 83 -5.29 3.45 2.91
C VAL A 83 -3.98 4.03 2.41
N GLY A 84 -4.06 5.08 1.57
CA GLY A 84 -2.91 5.75 0.98
C GLY A 84 -2.22 6.75 1.91
N ASP A 85 -1.14 7.34 1.42
CA ASP A 85 -0.34 8.33 2.16
C ASP A 85 -0.74 9.74 1.71
N VAL A 86 -1.68 10.36 2.42
CA VAL A 86 -2.09 11.74 2.19
C VAL A 86 -1.88 12.58 3.44
N LYS A 87 -1.62 13.88 3.24
CA LYS A 87 -1.52 14.82 4.36
C LYS A 87 -2.88 14.92 5.07
N LEU A 88 -2.87 14.73 6.39
CA LEU A 88 -4.06 14.88 7.24
C LEU A 88 -4.28 16.38 7.56
N ASP A 89 -4.71 17.11 6.56
CA ASP A 89 -4.94 18.55 6.63
C ASP A 89 -6.30 18.83 5.96
N PHE A 90 -7.33 18.99 6.76
CA PHE A 90 -8.70 19.22 6.30
C PHE A 90 -9.46 20.09 7.29
N ASP A 91 -10.47 20.79 6.78
CA ASP A 91 -11.31 21.64 7.58
C ASP A 91 -12.25 20.82 8.48
N ARG A 92 -12.62 21.39 9.60
CA ARG A 92 -13.62 20.79 10.50
C ARG A 92 -14.93 20.50 9.76
N GLU A 93 -15.33 21.38 8.86
CA GLU A 93 -16.47 21.18 7.97
C GLU A 93 -16.02 20.59 6.62
N PRO A 94 -16.72 19.61 6.06
CA PRO A 94 -18.00 19.00 6.51
C PRO A 94 -17.83 17.78 7.45
N PHE A 95 -16.62 17.48 7.90
CA PHE A 95 -16.34 16.33 8.77
C PHE A 95 -17.25 16.31 10.00
N TYR A 96 -17.34 17.46 10.70
CA TYR A 96 -18.13 17.60 11.92
C TYR A 96 -19.64 17.58 11.66
N SER A 97 -20.15 18.37 10.70
CA SER A 97 -21.58 18.48 10.45
C SER A 97 -22.21 17.21 9.88
N LYS A 98 -21.41 16.43 9.14
CA LYS A 98 -21.84 15.15 8.60
C LYS A 98 -21.56 13.98 9.56
N GLU A 99 -20.87 14.20 10.67
CA GLU A 99 -20.53 13.16 11.65
C GLU A 99 -19.84 11.94 10.97
N ILE A 100 -18.82 12.23 10.14
CA ILE A 100 -18.13 11.20 9.33
C ILE A 100 -17.19 10.38 10.22
N ASP A 101 -17.20 9.06 10.04
CA ASP A 101 -16.18 8.18 10.61
C ASP A 101 -14.91 8.24 9.75
N LEU A 102 -13.80 8.71 10.31
CA LEU A 102 -12.49 8.64 9.69
C LEU A 102 -11.74 7.42 10.21
N LEU A 103 -11.45 6.46 9.33
CA LEU A 103 -10.84 5.18 9.66
C LEU A 103 -9.49 5.05 8.98
N ILE A 104 -8.51 4.46 9.67
CA ILE A 104 -7.19 4.13 9.13
C ILE A 104 -7.14 2.64 8.78
N SER A 105 -6.70 2.33 7.56
CA SER A 105 -6.33 0.98 7.17
C SER A 105 -4.82 0.83 7.35
N CYS A 106 -4.41 0.16 8.42
CA CYS A 106 -3.00 -0.03 8.72
C CYS A 106 -2.44 -1.23 7.95
N SER A 107 -1.64 -0.96 6.90
CA SER A 107 -0.91 -1.98 6.13
C SER A 107 -1.80 -3.17 5.72
N TYR A 108 -1.42 -4.39 6.08
CA TYR A 108 -2.15 -5.63 5.73
C TYR A 108 -3.31 -5.95 6.69
N GLY A 109 -3.56 -5.12 7.67
CA GLY A 109 -4.61 -5.30 8.67
C GLY A 109 -4.10 -5.79 10.03
N PRO A 110 -5.01 -6.15 10.95
CA PRO A 110 -4.68 -6.63 12.28
C PRO A 110 -3.67 -7.79 12.26
N GLY A 111 -2.68 -7.73 13.11
CA GLY A 111 -1.52 -8.62 13.15
C GLY A 111 -0.25 -7.92 12.71
N ARG A 112 -0.34 -6.97 11.78
CA ARG A 112 0.81 -6.19 11.35
C ARG A 112 1.35 -5.31 12.48
N TYR A 113 2.68 -5.36 12.67
CA TYR A 113 3.41 -4.72 13.77
C TYR A 113 3.16 -5.30 15.17
N ASP A 114 2.41 -6.42 15.28
CA ASP A 114 2.26 -7.16 16.52
C ASP A 114 3.27 -8.32 16.55
N ALA A 115 4.28 -8.21 17.41
CA ALA A 115 5.35 -9.23 17.51
C ALA A 115 4.82 -10.60 17.94
N ALA A 116 3.76 -10.65 18.74
CA ALA A 116 3.14 -11.90 19.16
C ALA A 116 2.48 -12.63 17.99
N TYR A 117 1.86 -11.87 17.08
CA TYR A 117 1.26 -12.41 15.87
C TYR A 117 2.31 -12.78 14.81
N GLU A 118 3.23 -11.84 14.48
CA GLU A 118 4.18 -12.01 13.38
C GLU A 118 5.30 -13.02 13.68
N ARG A 119 5.76 -13.12 14.95
CA ARG A 119 6.95 -13.91 15.32
C ARG A 119 6.64 -15.11 16.20
N GLU A 120 5.61 -15.02 17.04
CA GLU A 120 5.28 -16.07 17.99
C GLU A 120 4.09 -16.92 17.53
N SER A 121 3.56 -16.66 16.32
CA SER A 121 2.41 -17.38 15.73
C SER A 121 1.14 -17.37 16.58
N LYS A 122 0.97 -16.34 17.43
CA LYS A 122 -0.23 -16.17 18.25
C LYS A 122 -1.30 -15.45 17.44
N ASP A 123 -2.31 -16.19 16.99
CA ASP A 123 -3.43 -15.61 16.24
C ASP A 123 -4.45 -14.95 17.20
N TYR A 124 -5.17 -13.97 16.67
CA TYR A 124 -6.29 -13.34 17.37
C TYR A 124 -7.52 -14.26 17.41
N PRO A 125 -8.31 -14.21 18.49
CA PRO A 125 -9.58 -14.95 18.54
C PRO A 125 -10.48 -14.54 17.37
N TYR A 126 -10.89 -15.52 16.56
CA TYR A 126 -11.65 -15.32 15.34
C TYR A 126 -12.94 -14.50 15.54
N ALA A 127 -13.64 -14.72 16.65
CA ALA A 127 -14.89 -14.01 16.95
C ALA A 127 -14.70 -12.49 17.14
N TYR A 128 -13.51 -12.05 17.53
CA TYR A 128 -13.22 -10.65 17.79
C TYR A 128 -12.44 -9.96 16.68
N VAL A 129 -11.56 -10.70 15.98
CA VAL A 129 -10.75 -10.18 14.86
C VAL A 129 -10.90 -11.10 13.66
N ARG A 130 -11.97 -10.90 12.88
CA ARG A 130 -12.27 -11.72 11.70
C ARG A 130 -11.21 -11.62 10.61
N TRP A 131 -10.71 -10.39 10.37
CA TRP A 131 -9.84 -10.06 9.26
C TRP A 131 -8.44 -9.68 9.76
N THR A 132 -7.58 -10.68 9.96
CA THR A 132 -6.15 -10.50 10.23
C THR A 132 -5.39 -10.42 8.91
N GLU A 133 -4.11 -9.95 8.92
CA GLU A 133 -3.30 -9.88 7.72
C GLU A 133 -3.25 -11.22 6.97
N ARG A 134 -3.07 -12.34 7.67
CA ARG A 134 -3.06 -13.68 7.07
C ARG A 134 -4.40 -14.01 6.40
N ARG A 135 -5.51 -13.72 7.04
CA ARG A 135 -6.84 -14.00 6.51
C ARG A 135 -7.17 -13.09 5.32
N ASN A 136 -6.72 -11.85 5.36
CA ASN A 136 -6.84 -10.93 4.24
C ASN A 136 -6.06 -11.44 3.02
N MET A 137 -4.80 -11.84 3.20
CA MET A 137 -4.01 -12.40 2.10
C MET A 137 -4.62 -13.70 1.54
N ALA A 138 -5.03 -14.63 2.42
CA ALA A 138 -5.68 -15.86 2.00
C ALA A 138 -6.95 -15.60 1.17
N TYR A 139 -7.77 -14.65 1.60
CA TYR A 139 -9.01 -14.29 0.89
C TYR A 139 -8.73 -13.68 -0.49
N ILE A 140 -7.71 -12.83 -0.63
CA ILE A 140 -7.32 -12.28 -1.93
C ILE A 140 -6.83 -13.39 -2.87
N LEU A 141 -6.02 -14.33 -2.39
CA LEU A 141 -5.57 -15.47 -3.19
C LEU A 141 -6.74 -16.35 -3.62
N GLU A 142 -7.67 -16.62 -2.75
CA GLU A 142 -8.92 -17.34 -3.07
C GLU A 142 -9.72 -16.65 -4.17
N LEU A 143 -9.87 -15.32 -4.11
CA LEU A 143 -10.56 -14.55 -5.14
C LEU A 143 -9.86 -14.60 -6.49
N ILE A 144 -8.53 -14.63 -6.51
CA ILE A 144 -7.73 -14.78 -7.73
C ILE A 144 -7.92 -16.19 -8.30
N GLU A 145 -7.79 -17.22 -7.49
CA GLU A 145 -7.96 -18.62 -7.88
C GLU A 145 -9.35 -18.89 -8.47
N GLN A 146 -10.38 -18.31 -7.88
CA GLN A 146 -11.77 -18.44 -8.36
C GLN A 146 -12.09 -17.56 -9.58
N GLY A 147 -11.12 -16.80 -10.09
CA GLY A 147 -11.33 -15.88 -11.22
C GLY A 147 -12.23 -14.68 -10.89
N HIS A 148 -12.40 -14.37 -9.61
CA HIS A 148 -13.21 -13.25 -9.17
C HIS A 148 -12.45 -11.94 -9.03
N LEU A 149 -11.14 -12.01 -8.98
CA LEU A 149 -10.22 -10.89 -8.99
C LEU A 149 -9.24 -11.10 -10.14
N HIS A 150 -9.32 -10.23 -11.14
CA HIS A 150 -8.44 -10.27 -12.31
C HIS A 150 -7.23 -9.37 -12.09
N ILE A 151 -6.05 -9.95 -12.02
CA ILE A 151 -4.79 -9.23 -11.81
C ILE A 151 -4.03 -8.95 -13.10
N ASP A 152 -4.26 -9.74 -14.17
CA ASP A 152 -3.54 -9.58 -15.44
C ASP A 152 -3.56 -8.15 -16.00
N PRO A 153 -4.69 -7.42 -15.97
CA PRO A 153 -4.72 -6.04 -16.45
C PRO A 153 -3.87 -5.07 -15.60
N LEU A 154 -3.43 -5.50 -14.41
CA LEU A 154 -2.58 -4.71 -13.52
C LEU A 154 -1.08 -4.98 -13.76
N ILE A 155 -0.74 -6.06 -14.48
CA ILE A 155 0.63 -6.41 -14.85
C ILE A 155 0.99 -5.60 -16.09
N THR A 156 1.81 -4.57 -15.89
CA THR A 156 2.22 -3.67 -16.98
C THR A 156 3.33 -4.27 -17.81
N SER A 157 4.22 -5.04 -17.21
CA SER A 157 5.36 -5.69 -17.89
C SER A 157 5.90 -6.85 -17.07
N GLU A 158 6.63 -7.75 -17.74
CA GLU A 158 7.29 -8.88 -17.14
C GLU A 158 8.79 -8.84 -17.45
N TYR A 159 9.60 -9.22 -16.49
CA TYR A 159 11.05 -9.28 -16.62
C TYR A 159 11.58 -10.61 -16.12
N SER A 160 12.69 -11.08 -16.69
CA SER A 160 13.46 -12.13 -16.06
C SER A 160 14.00 -11.66 -14.71
N VAL A 161 14.12 -12.54 -13.73
CA VAL A 161 14.76 -12.21 -12.45
C VAL A 161 16.19 -11.67 -12.65
N HIS A 162 16.88 -12.11 -13.69
CA HIS A 162 18.22 -11.61 -14.05
C HIS A 162 18.21 -10.14 -14.49
N ASP A 163 17.08 -9.67 -15.02
CA ASP A 163 16.87 -8.29 -15.48
C ASP A 163 16.07 -7.46 -14.46
N ALA A 164 15.98 -7.89 -13.20
CA ALA A 164 15.21 -7.24 -12.16
C ALA A 164 15.53 -5.73 -12.03
N ALA A 165 16.80 -5.35 -12.15
CA ALA A 165 17.22 -3.95 -12.09
C ALA A 165 16.59 -3.10 -13.20
N ALA A 166 16.44 -3.64 -14.41
CA ALA A 166 15.74 -2.97 -15.52
C ALA A 166 14.24 -2.84 -15.21
N GLY A 167 13.62 -3.87 -14.65
CA GLY A 167 12.22 -3.87 -14.21
C GLY A 167 11.95 -2.78 -13.17
N TYR A 168 12.77 -2.68 -12.13
CA TYR A 168 12.66 -1.61 -11.13
C TYR A 168 12.84 -0.21 -11.73
N SER A 169 13.79 -0.05 -12.64
CA SER A 169 14.00 1.22 -13.35
C SER A 169 12.79 1.60 -14.21
N PHE A 170 12.18 0.63 -14.87
CA PHE A 170 10.95 0.84 -15.64
C PHE A 170 9.80 1.28 -14.74
N LEU A 171 9.56 0.59 -13.62
CA LEU A 171 8.51 0.92 -12.67
C LEU A 171 8.63 2.37 -12.15
N GLN A 172 9.84 2.80 -11.83
CA GLN A 172 10.09 4.16 -11.34
C GLN A 172 9.87 5.24 -12.39
N LYS A 173 10.25 4.98 -13.65
CA LYS A 173 10.23 5.98 -14.72
C LYS A 173 8.86 6.13 -15.40
N THR A 174 8.10 5.05 -15.51
CA THR A 174 6.88 5.03 -16.34
C THR A 174 5.59 5.19 -15.54
N GLY A 175 5.66 5.09 -14.21
CA GLY A 175 4.46 5.02 -13.38
C GLY A 175 3.61 3.78 -13.67
N ALA A 176 4.25 2.69 -14.07
CA ALA A 176 3.63 1.38 -14.26
C ALA A 176 2.87 0.94 -13.00
N LEU A 177 1.82 0.13 -13.15
CA LEU A 177 1.04 -0.37 -12.00
C LEU A 177 1.77 -1.46 -11.24
N GLY A 178 2.26 -2.45 -11.98
CA GLY A 178 2.98 -3.56 -11.43
C GLY A 178 3.84 -4.24 -12.49
N ILE A 179 4.92 -4.84 -12.06
CA ILE A 179 5.76 -5.70 -12.87
C ILE A 179 5.86 -7.07 -12.21
N VAL A 180 6.07 -8.11 -13.00
CA VAL A 180 6.30 -9.47 -12.52
C VAL A 180 7.72 -9.87 -12.88
N LEU A 181 8.44 -10.46 -11.94
CA LEU A 181 9.71 -11.09 -12.17
C LEU A 181 9.49 -12.59 -12.37
N ARG A 182 9.91 -13.10 -13.55
CA ARG A 182 9.82 -14.52 -13.88
C ARG A 182 11.11 -15.23 -13.52
N TYR A 183 10.96 -16.31 -12.82
CA TYR A 183 12.05 -17.27 -12.57
C TYR A 183 12.00 -18.36 -13.63
N SER A 184 13.15 -18.74 -14.16
CA SER A 184 13.24 -19.86 -15.11
C SER A 184 12.86 -21.15 -14.40
N PRO A 185 11.99 -21.99 -14.98
CA PRO A 185 11.67 -23.29 -14.39
C PRO A 185 12.85 -24.27 -14.39
N GLU A 186 13.90 -23.95 -15.14
CA GLU A 186 15.10 -24.78 -15.29
C GLU A 186 16.20 -24.53 -14.25
N VAL A 187 15.94 -23.70 -13.23
CA VAL A 187 16.74 -23.86 -12.03
C VAL A 187 16.24 -25.13 -11.34
N SER A 188 16.60 -26.31 -11.92
CA SER A 188 16.80 -27.47 -11.11
C SER A 188 17.55 -26.99 -9.86
N LEU A 189 17.07 -27.37 -8.70
CA LEU A 189 17.85 -27.31 -7.46
C LEU A 189 19.12 -28.17 -7.72
N GLY A 190 19.98 -27.65 -8.60
CA GLY A 190 21.35 -28.11 -8.71
C GLY A 190 21.94 -27.87 -7.35
N GLU A 191 22.48 -28.94 -6.80
CA GLU A 191 23.23 -29.05 -5.56
C GLU A 191 23.38 -27.74 -4.84
N GLU A 192 22.85 -27.65 -3.63
CA GLU A 192 23.12 -26.51 -2.74
C GLU A 192 24.60 -26.18 -2.90
N VAL A 193 24.90 -25.17 -3.69
CA VAL A 193 26.24 -24.61 -3.68
C VAL A 193 26.29 -23.94 -2.30
N GLU A 194 26.75 -24.72 -1.31
CA GLU A 194 27.27 -24.12 -0.11
C GLU A 194 28.36 -23.16 -0.57
N VAL A 195 27.98 -21.93 -0.81
CA VAL A 195 28.94 -20.84 -0.90
C VAL A 195 29.50 -20.73 0.52
N PRO A 196 30.71 -21.25 0.77
CA PRO A 196 31.29 -21.07 2.09
C PRO A 196 31.45 -19.57 2.25
N ILE A 197 30.55 -18.97 3.02
CA ILE A 197 30.75 -17.62 3.51
C ILE A 197 31.95 -17.76 4.43
N ALA A 198 33.14 -17.61 3.89
CA ALA A 198 34.34 -17.46 4.65
C ALA A 198 34.19 -16.16 5.43
N ILE A 199 33.55 -16.25 6.60
CA ILE A 199 33.60 -15.18 7.57
C ILE A 199 35.07 -15.19 8.05
N PRO A 200 35.87 -14.20 7.62
CA PRO A 200 37.23 -14.13 8.12
C PRO A 200 37.14 -14.07 9.63
N SER A 201 37.62 -15.11 10.34
CA SER A 201 37.73 -15.11 11.78
C SER A 201 38.77 -14.05 12.19
N ARG A 202 38.35 -12.80 12.16
CA ARG A 202 39.13 -11.73 12.78
C ARG A 202 39.00 -11.91 14.28
N SER A 203 40.07 -12.26 14.92
CA SER A 203 40.18 -12.14 16.39
C SER A 203 39.91 -10.67 16.75
N PHE A 204 38.74 -10.40 17.32
CA PHE A 204 38.42 -9.07 17.83
C PHE A 204 39.34 -8.78 19.02
N LYS A 205 40.42 -8.02 18.79
CA LYS A 205 41.08 -7.32 19.89
C LYS A 205 40.05 -6.33 20.44
N ALA A 206 39.92 -6.27 21.76
CA ALA A 206 39.08 -5.29 22.45
C ALA A 206 39.38 -3.90 21.88
N ILE A 207 38.38 -3.31 21.17
CA ILE A 207 38.53 -2.00 20.56
C ILE A 207 38.33 -0.97 21.68
N THR A 208 39.41 -0.30 22.04
CA THR A 208 39.40 0.84 22.96
C THR A 208 39.18 2.18 22.23
N ALA A 209 39.00 2.14 20.94
CA ALA A 209 38.83 3.30 20.05
C ALA A 209 37.37 3.44 19.54
N ASP A 210 37.07 4.56 18.93
CA ASP A 210 35.79 4.86 18.35
C ASP A 210 35.32 3.79 17.38
N VAL A 211 34.04 3.42 17.44
CA VAL A 211 33.44 2.42 16.58
C VAL A 211 33.18 3.07 15.21
N ARG A 212 33.84 2.58 14.16
CA ARG A 212 33.57 2.98 12.78
C ARG A 212 32.44 2.14 12.22
N LEU A 213 31.36 2.80 11.83
CA LEU A 213 30.17 2.15 11.29
C LEU A 213 30.02 2.43 9.81
N ALA A 214 29.98 1.39 8.99
CA ALA A 214 29.55 1.50 7.61
C ALA A 214 28.11 0.99 7.48
N MET A 215 27.23 1.76 6.86
CA MET A 215 25.84 1.41 6.66
C MET A 215 25.54 1.25 5.17
N VAL A 216 25.03 0.06 4.81
CA VAL A 216 24.57 -0.24 3.45
C VAL A 216 23.04 -0.29 3.46
N GLY A 217 22.37 0.24 2.43
CA GLY A 217 20.92 0.26 2.37
C GLY A 217 20.28 1.41 3.18
N VAL A 218 20.80 2.64 3.02
CA VAL A 218 20.32 3.82 3.73
C VAL A 218 19.01 4.33 3.10
N GLY A 219 17.92 3.58 3.30
CA GLY A 219 16.56 3.95 2.91
C GLY A 219 15.90 4.95 3.89
N GLY A 220 14.60 5.20 3.71
CA GLY A 220 13.84 6.16 4.52
C GLY A 220 13.94 5.92 6.02
N PHE A 221 13.78 4.68 6.46
CA PHE A 221 13.89 4.32 7.88
C PHE A 221 15.28 4.61 8.47
N ALA A 222 16.34 4.25 7.75
CA ALA A 222 17.71 4.52 8.20
C ALA A 222 17.98 6.01 8.31
N LYS A 223 17.51 6.83 7.34
CA LYS A 223 17.67 8.29 7.36
C LYS A 223 16.91 8.96 8.49
N VAL A 224 15.67 8.53 8.74
CA VAL A 224 14.77 9.19 9.71
C VAL A 224 15.00 8.71 11.14
N ARG A 225 15.36 7.45 11.34
CA ARG A 225 15.49 6.83 12.68
C ARG A 225 16.91 6.48 13.07
N LEU A 226 17.63 5.73 12.23
CA LEU A 226 18.92 5.18 12.65
C LEU A 226 20.05 6.21 12.63
N LEU A 227 20.19 7.00 11.55
CA LEU A 227 21.26 7.98 11.45
C LEU A 227 21.23 9.07 12.53
N PRO A 228 20.07 9.64 12.92
CA PRO A 228 20.02 10.58 14.03
C PRO A 228 20.44 9.97 15.35
N MET A 229 20.01 8.72 15.64
CA MET A 229 20.43 8.00 16.85
C MET A 229 21.95 7.75 16.87
N LEU A 230 22.51 7.24 15.76
CA LEU A 230 23.93 6.96 15.66
C LEU A 230 24.79 8.23 15.79
N LYS A 231 24.37 9.33 15.19
CA LYS A 231 25.03 10.64 15.31
C LYS A 231 25.01 11.19 16.73
N SER A 232 24.04 10.80 17.56
CA SER A 232 23.99 11.21 18.98
C SER A 232 24.89 10.38 19.89
N MET A 233 25.45 9.26 19.41
CA MET A 233 26.33 8.37 20.18
C MET A 233 27.77 8.88 20.14
N ALA A 234 28.34 9.20 21.29
CA ALA A 234 29.66 9.83 21.43
C ALA A 234 30.87 8.99 20.95
N LYS A 235 30.67 7.72 20.61
CA LYS A 235 31.72 6.78 20.19
C LYS A 235 31.51 6.15 18.80
N VAL A 236 30.65 6.71 17.99
CA VAL A 236 30.37 6.23 16.62
C VAL A 236 30.77 7.30 15.63
N SER A 237 31.61 6.96 14.68
CA SER A 237 32.06 7.82 13.60
C SER A 237 31.78 7.20 12.21
#